data_23c59c5f9a78970b2c9718685d6392c3
#
_entry.id   23c59c5f9a78970b2c9718685d6392c3
#
_cell.length_a   1.000
_cell.length_b   1.000
_cell.length_c   1.000
_cell.angle_alpha   90.00
_cell.angle_beta   90.00
_cell.angle_gamma   90.00
#
_symmetry.space_group_name_H-M   'P 1'
#
loop_
_entity.id
_entity.type
_entity.pdbx_description
1 polymer ?
#
loop_
_entity_poly.entity_id
_entity_poly.type
_entity_poly.pdbx_seq_one_letter_code
_entity_poly.pdbx_strand_id
1 'polypeptide(L)'
;MKLKKKQIKKLLGIVGITVGTVFIGMNILAGKKKGNSVYENEPEEKNPLEGKKVIFIADENDKENADGVRGHLEAIGLSEHHPGIYEKYIKRTLDLVLSFGGLVVLSPLYTAISLAIVIDDPGPVLFIQKRMGENKKYFKLHKFRSMKMSTPHDVPTHMLENPEQYITKVGKFLRAHSLDELPQIWDIFVGNMSVIGPRPGLWNQDVLTAERDKYNANDVKPGLTGWAQINGRDELSIK
;
A
#
# COMPACT_ATOMS: atom_id res chain seq x y z
N MET A 1 -19.63 -27.30 20.84
CA MET A 1 -19.36 -28.31 19.78
C MET A 1 -17.86 -28.35 19.51
N LYS A 2 -17.13 -29.36 20.04
CA LYS A 2 -15.65 -29.46 19.84
C LYS A 2 -15.36 -30.09 18.49
N LEU A 3 -14.84 -29.31 17.56
CA LEU A 3 -14.34 -29.82 16.26
C LEU A 3 -13.22 -30.85 16.52
N LYS A 4 -13.32 -32.05 15.92
CA LYS A 4 -12.27 -33.07 16.05
C LYS A 4 -10.99 -32.59 15.38
N LYS A 5 -9.79 -32.85 15.95
CA LYS A 5 -8.47 -32.44 15.42
C LYS A 5 -8.29 -32.71 13.93
N LYS A 6 -8.89 -33.78 13.39
CA LYS A 6 -8.86 -34.16 11.97
C LYS A 6 -9.66 -33.19 11.08
N GLN A 7 -10.76 -32.63 11.62
CA GLN A 7 -11.58 -31.63 10.90
C GLN A 7 -10.89 -30.27 10.87
N ILE A 8 -10.19 -29.89 11.96
CA ILE A 8 -9.38 -28.67 12.01
C ILE A 8 -8.22 -28.74 11.01
N LYS A 9 -7.49 -29.87 10.94
CA LYS A 9 -6.41 -30.04 9.94
C LYS A 9 -6.94 -29.98 8.50
N LYS A 10 -8.13 -30.56 8.23
CA LYS A 10 -8.77 -30.52 6.92
C LYS A 10 -9.22 -29.11 6.55
N LEU A 11 -9.77 -28.36 7.51
CA LEU A 11 -10.17 -26.96 7.35
C LEU A 11 -8.95 -26.07 7.09
N LEU A 12 -7.88 -26.21 7.87
CA LEU A 12 -6.61 -25.50 7.68
C LEU A 12 -5.96 -25.83 6.33
N GLY A 13 -6.05 -27.08 5.86
CA GLY A 13 -5.57 -27.48 4.53
C GLY A 13 -6.38 -26.83 3.40
N ILE A 14 -7.71 -26.79 3.51
CA ILE A 14 -8.60 -26.13 2.54
C ILE A 14 -8.33 -24.62 2.53
N VAL A 15 -8.19 -24.00 3.71
CA VAL A 15 -7.89 -22.58 3.86
C VAL A 15 -6.52 -22.24 3.27
N GLY A 16 -5.50 -23.06 3.52
CA GLY A 16 -4.16 -22.88 2.93
C GLY A 16 -4.17 -23.00 1.40
N ILE A 17 -4.96 -23.93 0.86
CA ILE A 17 -5.11 -24.09 -0.59
C ILE A 17 -5.88 -22.92 -1.19
N THR A 18 -6.97 -22.44 -0.55
CA THR A 18 -7.73 -21.29 -1.07
C THR A 18 -6.93 -19.99 -1.02
N VAL A 19 -6.22 -19.71 0.05
CA VAL A 19 -5.32 -18.53 0.13
C VAL A 19 -4.20 -18.64 -0.89
N GLY A 20 -3.57 -19.81 -1.01
CA GLY A 20 -2.52 -20.08 -2.00
C GLY A 20 -3.04 -19.96 -3.44
N THR A 21 -4.20 -20.53 -3.77
CA THR A 21 -4.79 -20.45 -5.11
C THR A 21 -5.26 -19.05 -5.47
N VAL A 22 -5.83 -18.29 -4.54
CA VAL A 22 -6.18 -16.88 -4.77
C VAL A 22 -4.92 -16.06 -5.03
N PHE A 23 -3.86 -16.27 -4.24
CA PHE A 23 -2.61 -15.53 -4.39
C PHE A 23 -1.85 -15.92 -5.66
N ILE A 24 -1.78 -17.22 -5.98
CA ILE A 24 -1.21 -17.72 -7.24
C ILE A 24 -2.09 -17.28 -8.42
N GLY A 25 -3.41 -17.34 -8.29
CA GLY A 25 -4.34 -16.85 -9.29
C GLY A 25 -4.21 -15.33 -9.52
N MET A 26 -4.09 -14.54 -8.46
CA MET A 26 -3.82 -13.10 -8.57
C MET A 26 -2.49 -12.82 -9.26
N ASN A 27 -1.44 -13.59 -8.97
CA ASN A 27 -0.13 -13.45 -9.64
C ASN A 27 -0.14 -13.95 -11.09
N ILE A 28 -0.89 -15.02 -11.41
CA ILE A 28 -1.04 -15.51 -12.78
C ILE A 28 -1.91 -14.56 -13.62
N LEU A 29 -3.02 -14.04 -13.04
CA LEU A 29 -3.88 -13.03 -13.66
C LEU A 29 -3.22 -11.64 -13.71
N ALA A 30 -2.27 -11.37 -12.80
CA ALA A 30 -1.39 -10.19 -12.88
C ALA A 30 -0.47 -10.25 -14.12
N GLY A 31 -0.48 -11.36 -14.84
CA GLY A 31 0.14 -11.55 -16.14
C GLY A 31 1.63 -11.27 -16.18
N LYS A 32 2.40 -12.12 -16.86
CA LYS A 32 3.82 -11.91 -17.20
C LYS A 32 4.07 -10.71 -18.16
N LYS A 33 3.11 -9.81 -18.35
CA LYS A 33 3.34 -8.56 -19.07
C LYS A 33 3.97 -7.55 -18.12
N LYS A 34 5.22 -7.25 -18.40
CA LYS A 34 6.00 -6.17 -17.78
C LYS A 34 5.16 -4.89 -17.69
N GLY A 35 5.07 -4.35 -16.47
CA GLY A 35 4.87 -2.92 -16.27
C GLY A 35 3.45 -2.39 -16.34
N ASN A 36 2.73 -2.45 -15.20
CA ASN A 36 1.53 -1.62 -14.99
C ASN A 36 1.76 -0.50 -13.97
N SER A 37 2.98 -0.33 -13.53
CA SER A 37 3.40 0.78 -12.68
C SER A 37 4.71 1.31 -13.23
N VAL A 38 4.83 2.61 -13.33
CA VAL A 38 6.08 3.31 -13.63
C VAL A 38 7.24 2.81 -12.75
N TYR A 39 6.92 2.29 -11.57
CA TYR A 39 7.87 1.84 -10.55
C TYR A 39 8.11 0.32 -10.53
N GLU A 40 7.39 -0.48 -11.33
CA GLU A 40 7.51 -1.94 -11.32
C GLU A 40 8.82 -2.43 -11.94
N ASN A 41 9.42 -1.63 -12.83
CA ASN A 41 10.67 -1.92 -13.51
C ASN A 41 11.90 -1.24 -12.89
N GLU A 42 11.72 -0.40 -11.88
CA GLU A 42 12.86 0.16 -11.15
C GLU A 42 13.48 -0.92 -10.27
N PRO A 43 14.82 -1.05 -10.26
CA PRO A 43 15.50 -1.94 -9.32
C PRO A 43 15.04 -1.60 -7.90
N GLU A 44 15.09 -2.58 -6.99
CA GLU A 44 14.81 -2.38 -5.55
C GLU A 44 15.86 -1.42 -4.97
N GLU A 45 15.69 -0.15 -5.24
CA GLU A 45 16.57 0.90 -4.77
C GLU A 45 16.29 1.12 -3.29
N LYS A 46 17.34 0.96 -2.48
CA LYS A 46 17.23 1.32 -1.06
C LYS A 46 17.08 2.82 -0.94
N ASN A 47 16.15 3.25 -0.10
CA ASN A 47 16.07 4.66 0.22
C ASN A 47 17.36 5.11 0.93
N PRO A 48 18.12 6.08 0.41
CA PRO A 48 19.33 6.58 1.05
C PRO A 48 19.07 7.24 2.41
N LEU A 49 17.80 7.57 2.69
CA LEU A 49 17.33 8.18 3.94
C LEU A 49 16.76 7.13 4.93
N GLU A 50 16.84 5.83 4.61
CA GLU A 50 16.36 4.76 5.49
C GLU A 50 17.04 4.85 6.86
N GLY A 51 16.22 4.87 7.92
CA GLY A 51 16.69 4.95 9.32
C GLY A 51 17.27 6.30 9.75
N LYS A 52 17.20 7.34 8.92
CA LYS A 52 17.71 8.67 9.24
C LYS A 52 16.56 9.64 9.56
N LYS A 53 16.81 10.59 10.45
CA LYS A 53 15.97 11.78 10.62
C LYS A 53 16.22 12.75 9.48
N VAL A 54 15.17 13.37 8.97
CA VAL A 54 15.27 14.26 7.81
C VAL A 54 14.52 15.57 8.04
N ILE A 55 15.03 16.61 7.38
CA ILE A 55 14.35 17.91 7.21
C ILE A 55 14.18 18.20 5.73
N PHE A 56 13.20 19.05 5.41
CA PHE A 56 13.03 19.54 4.05
C PHE A 56 13.80 20.86 3.89
N ILE A 57 14.62 20.91 2.85
CA ILE A 57 15.33 22.12 2.40
C ILE A 57 14.69 22.60 1.11
N ALA A 58 14.10 23.80 1.14
CA ALA A 58 13.53 24.40 -0.05
C ALA A 58 14.66 24.98 -0.93
N ASP A 59 14.64 24.63 -2.23
CA ASP A 59 15.57 25.16 -3.23
C ASP A 59 14.82 25.31 -4.56
N GLU A 60 14.82 26.52 -5.11
CA GLU A 60 14.16 26.83 -6.40
C GLU A 60 14.80 26.12 -7.59
N ASN A 61 16.06 25.70 -7.49
CA ASN A 61 16.79 24.97 -8.54
C ASN A 61 16.51 23.47 -8.53
N ASP A 62 15.89 22.95 -7.47
CA ASP A 62 15.54 21.54 -7.36
C ASP A 62 14.31 21.18 -8.22
N LYS A 63 14.13 19.88 -8.44
CA LYS A 63 12.93 19.35 -9.10
C LYS A 63 11.72 19.53 -8.17
N GLU A 64 10.58 19.80 -8.79
CA GLU A 64 9.31 19.76 -8.10
C GLU A 64 8.98 18.34 -7.67
N ASN A 65 8.64 18.16 -6.38
CA ASN A 65 8.25 16.88 -5.79
C ASN A 65 6.73 16.67 -5.85
N ALA A 66 6.25 15.54 -5.36
CA ALA A 66 4.82 15.22 -5.39
C ALA A 66 3.95 16.09 -4.43
N ASP A 67 4.57 16.90 -3.60
CA ASP A 67 3.88 17.91 -2.77
C ASP A 67 3.73 19.26 -3.51
N GLY A 68 4.23 19.36 -4.75
CA GLY A 68 4.13 20.58 -5.57
C GLY A 68 5.12 21.67 -5.18
N VAL A 69 6.20 21.33 -4.47
CA VAL A 69 7.25 22.25 -4.05
C VAL A 69 8.61 21.80 -4.54
N ARG A 70 9.55 22.73 -4.65
CA ARG A 70 10.94 22.47 -5.04
C ARG A 70 11.81 22.40 -3.81
N GLY A 71 12.66 21.40 -3.76
CA GLY A 71 13.55 21.15 -2.64
C GLY A 71 13.86 19.67 -2.50
N HIS A 72 14.60 19.33 -1.45
CA HIS A 72 15.05 17.97 -1.18
C HIS A 72 15.05 17.66 0.32
N LEU A 73 15.15 16.38 0.65
CA LEU A 73 15.31 15.92 2.02
C LEU A 73 16.80 15.85 2.39
N GLU A 74 17.17 16.48 3.50
CA GLU A 74 18.49 16.37 4.09
C GLU A 74 18.45 15.57 5.39
N ALA A 75 19.42 14.66 5.57
CA ALA A 75 19.54 13.86 6.77
C ALA A 75 20.24 14.66 7.88
N ILE A 76 19.60 14.78 9.05
CA ILE A 76 20.14 15.50 10.22
C ILE A 76 20.58 14.58 11.37
N GLY A 77 20.34 13.27 11.27
CA GLY A 77 20.70 12.31 12.31
C GLY A 77 20.14 10.92 12.03
N LEU A 78 20.20 10.06 13.03
CA LEU A 78 19.57 8.73 12.98
C LEU A 78 18.23 8.76 13.70
N SER A 79 17.29 7.90 13.27
CA SER A 79 16.08 7.65 14.03
C SER A 79 16.41 6.95 15.34
N GLU A 80 15.89 7.48 16.45
CA GLU A 80 16.11 6.93 17.80
C GLU A 80 14.92 6.07 18.26
N HIS A 81 13.97 5.76 17.37
CA HIS A 81 12.81 4.95 17.73
C HIS A 81 13.20 3.52 18.05
N HIS A 82 12.89 3.09 19.26
CA HIS A 82 13.03 1.71 19.72
C HIS A 82 11.65 1.10 19.94
N PRO A 83 11.21 0.13 19.11
CA PRO A 83 9.89 -0.48 19.25
C PRO A 83 9.75 -1.18 20.60
N GLY A 84 8.71 -0.81 21.35
CA GLY A 84 8.37 -1.43 22.62
C GLY A 84 7.82 -2.86 22.46
N ILE A 85 7.65 -3.57 23.60
CA ILE A 85 7.09 -4.93 23.64
C ILE A 85 5.72 -4.98 22.94
N TYR A 86 4.87 -3.99 23.20
CA TYR A 86 3.56 -3.89 22.56
C TYR A 86 3.68 -3.84 21.01
N GLU A 87 4.51 -2.98 20.48
CA GLU A 87 4.68 -2.80 19.04
C GLU A 87 5.27 -4.04 18.38
N LYS A 88 6.33 -4.58 18.99
CA LYS A 88 7.09 -5.70 18.42
C LYS A 88 6.31 -7.02 18.43
N TYR A 89 5.53 -7.28 19.48
CA TYR A 89 4.88 -8.59 19.68
C TYR A 89 3.36 -8.51 19.63
N ILE A 90 2.73 -7.67 20.47
CA ILE A 90 1.26 -7.67 20.62
C ILE A 90 0.62 -7.14 19.34
N LYS A 91 1.02 -5.95 18.91
CA LYS A 91 0.50 -5.32 17.69
C LYS A 91 0.74 -6.19 16.47
N ARG A 92 1.95 -6.74 16.31
CA ARG A 92 2.27 -7.63 15.19
C ARG A 92 1.45 -8.92 15.19
N THR A 93 1.20 -9.52 16.35
CA THR A 93 0.33 -10.71 16.48
C THR A 93 -1.10 -10.37 16.06
N LEU A 94 -1.64 -9.24 16.50
CA LEU A 94 -2.96 -8.77 16.07
C LEU A 94 -3.03 -8.53 14.57
N ASP A 95 -2.03 -7.85 14.00
CA ASP A 95 -1.93 -7.62 12.56
C ASP A 95 -1.94 -8.94 11.77
N LEU A 96 -1.18 -9.94 12.21
CA LEU A 96 -1.14 -11.27 11.58
C LEU A 96 -2.48 -12.01 11.66
N VAL A 97 -3.11 -12.02 12.83
CA VAL A 97 -4.39 -12.72 13.03
C VAL A 97 -5.49 -12.07 12.20
N LEU A 98 -5.59 -10.74 12.25
CA LEU A 98 -6.62 -9.99 11.53
C LEU A 98 -6.41 -10.06 10.01
N SER A 99 -5.17 -9.90 9.53
CA SER A 99 -4.89 -9.98 8.10
C SER A 99 -5.08 -11.39 7.54
N PHE A 100 -4.64 -12.42 8.25
CA PHE A 100 -4.89 -13.80 7.85
C PHE A 100 -6.39 -14.11 7.80
N GLY A 101 -7.13 -13.76 8.85
CA GLY A 101 -8.59 -13.91 8.88
C GLY A 101 -9.27 -13.15 7.74
N GLY A 102 -8.85 -11.90 7.49
CA GLY A 102 -9.34 -11.08 6.39
C GLY A 102 -9.09 -11.72 5.02
N LEU A 103 -7.88 -12.20 4.76
CA LEU A 103 -7.53 -12.88 3.50
C LEU A 103 -8.40 -14.11 3.24
N VAL A 104 -8.68 -14.90 4.29
CA VAL A 104 -9.52 -16.10 4.19
C VAL A 104 -10.97 -15.74 3.93
N VAL A 105 -11.54 -14.87 4.78
CA VAL A 105 -12.98 -14.51 4.71
C VAL A 105 -13.31 -13.76 3.44
N LEU A 106 -12.42 -12.86 3.01
CA LEU A 106 -12.62 -12.04 1.81
C LEU A 106 -12.19 -12.72 0.50
N SER A 107 -11.64 -13.96 0.55
CA SER A 107 -11.16 -14.65 -0.66
C SER A 107 -12.21 -14.78 -1.77
N PRO A 108 -13.52 -15.04 -1.53
CA PRO A 108 -14.52 -15.04 -2.59
C PRO A 108 -14.73 -13.64 -3.20
N LEU A 109 -14.67 -12.59 -2.38
CA LEU A 109 -14.79 -11.20 -2.83
C LEU A 109 -13.58 -10.81 -3.70
N TYR A 110 -12.37 -11.18 -3.31
CA TYR A 110 -11.17 -10.97 -4.14
C TYR A 110 -11.32 -11.61 -5.52
N THR A 111 -11.84 -12.83 -5.57
CA THR A 111 -12.09 -13.52 -6.85
C THR A 111 -13.12 -12.79 -7.69
N ALA A 112 -14.25 -12.38 -7.11
CA ALA A 112 -15.31 -11.66 -7.81
C ALA A 112 -14.82 -10.32 -8.36
N ILE A 113 -14.10 -9.53 -7.55
CA ILE A 113 -13.50 -8.24 -7.96
C ILE A 113 -12.50 -8.48 -9.09
N SER A 114 -11.61 -9.48 -8.95
CA SER A 114 -10.60 -9.80 -9.97
C SER A 114 -11.24 -10.12 -11.33
N LEU A 115 -12.28 -10.94 -11.34
CA LEU A 115 -13.03 -11.24 -12.56
C LEU A 115 -13.70 -9.99 -13.14
N ALA A 116 -14.34 -9.17 -12.30
CA ALA A 116 -14.98 -7.93 -12.74
C ALA A 116 -13.98 -6.97 -13.40
N ILE A 117 -12.78 -6.81 -12.84
CA ILE A 117 -11.71 -5.98 -13.41
C ILE A 117 -11.29 -6.49 -14.79
N VAL A 118 -11.06 -7.81 -14.94
CA VAL A 118 -10.61 -8.41 -16.20
C VAL A 118 -11.70 -8.32 -17.28
N ILE A 119 -12.97 -8.42 -16.90
CA ILE A 119 -14.10 -8.29 -17.83
C ILE A 119 -14.28 -6.84 -18.29
N ASP A 120 -14.12 -5.86 -17.37
CA ASP A 120 -14.30 -4.42 -17.69
C ASP A 120 -13.14 -3.88 -18.55
N ASP A 121 -11.92 -4.24 -18.21
CA ASP A 121 -10.70 -3.82 -18.92
C ASP A 121 -9.64 -4.94 -18.84
N PRO A 122 -9.44 -5.74 -19.93
CA PRO A 122 -8.52 -6.86 -19.90
C PRO A 122 -7.09 -6.46 -19.58
N GLY A 123 -6.48 -7.15 -18.58
CA GLY A 123 -5.13 -6.89 -18.13
C GLY A 123 -4.90 -7.33 -16.69
N PRO A 124 -3.79 -6.95 -16.07
CA PRO A 124 -3.48 -7.30 -14.68
C PRO A 124 -4.53 -6.75 -13.71
N VAL A 125 -4.81 -7.55 -12.69
CA VAL A 125 -5.81 -7.24 -11.66
C VAL A 125 -5.27 -6.26 -10.63
N LEU A 126 -3.97 -6.35 -10.34
CA LEU A 126 -3.30 -5.55 -9.33
C LEU A 126 -2.56 -4.36 -9.95
N PHE A 127 -2.64 -3.25 -9.26
CA PHE A 127 -1.78 -2.10 -9.43
C PHE A 127 -0.79 -2.07 -8.25
N ILE A 128 0.50 -1.93 -8.57
CA ILE A 128 1.58 -1.93 -7.59
C ILE A 128 2.24 -0.56 -7.62
N GLN A 129 2.42 0.04 -6.45
CA GLN A 129 2.99 1.38 -6.32
C GLN A 129 4.04 1.44 -5.22
N LYS A 130 5.19 2.06 -5.51
CA LYS A 130 6.25 2.33 -4.53
C LYS A 130 5.77 3.33 -3.49
N ARG A 131 5.88 2.96 -2.22
CA ARG A 131 5.48 3.78 -1.08
C ARG A 131 6.56 3.78 -0.01
N MET A 132 6.47 4.80 0.84
CA MET A 132 7.33 4.90 2.01
C MET A 132 6.71 4.10 3.16
N GLY A 133 7.51 3.22 3.74
CA GLY A 133 7.16 2.35 4.87
C GLY A 133 7.89 2.73 6.16
N GLU A 134 7.96 1.78 7.08
CA GLU A 134 8.65 1.89 8.37
C GLU A 134 10.11 2.32 8.19
N ASN A 135 10.58 3.26 9.01
CA ASN A 135 11.93 3.84 8.95
C ASN A 135 12.31 4.39 7.56
N LYS A 136 11.34 4.88 6.80
CA LYS A 136 11.52 5.37 5.42
C LYS A 136 11.99 4.31 4.42
N LYS A 137 11.84 3.01 4.74
CA LYS A 137 12.09 1.93 3.80
C LYS A 137 11.04 1.91 2.70
N TYR A 138 11.46 1.78 1.46
CA TYR A 138 10.52 1.62 0.36
C TYR A 138 9.89 0.23 0.35
N PHE A 139 8.60 0.18 0.02
CA PHE A 139 7.89 -1.08 -0.21
C PHE A 139 6.90 -0.95 -1.37
N LYS A 140 6.49 -2.09 -1.91
CA LYS A 140 5.48 -2.21 -2.97
C LYS A 140 4.10 -2.33 -2.33
N LEU A 141 3.27 -1.30 -2.49
CA LEU A 141 1.89 -1.27 -2.04
C LEU A 141 1.00 -1.90 -3.10
N HIS A 142 0.14 -2.83 -2.72
CA HIS A 142 -0.79 -3.52 -3.61
C HIS A 142 -2.18 -2.90 -3.54
N LYS A 143 -2.77 -2.64 -4.71
CA LYS A 143 -4.17 -2.22 -4.87
C LYS A 143 -4.83 -2.99 -6.01
N PHE A 144 -6.15 -3.09 -6.01
CA PHE A 144 -6.85 -3.47 -7.24
C PHE A 144 -6.73 -2.37 -8.28
N ARG A 145 -6.54 -2.77 -9.52
CA ARG A 145 -6.49 -1.84 -10.64
C ARG A 145 -7.86 -1.21 -10.85
N SER A 146 -7.94 0.09 -10.74
CA SER A 146 -9.15 0.91 -10.91
C SER A 146 -9.09 1.83 -12.12
N MET A 147 -7.93 1.87 -12.80
CA MET A 147 -7.72 2.68 -14.01
C MET A 147 -7.48 1.79 -15.23
N LYS A 148 -7.80 2.32 -16.41
CA LYS A 148 -7.66 1.63 -17.69
C LYS A 148 -6.19 1.36 -18.01
N MET A 149 -5.94 0.30 -18.79
CA MET A 149 -4.60 0.00 -19.31
C MET A 149 -4.06 1.08 -20.24
N SER A 150 -4.93 1.90 -20.82
CA SER A 150 -4.55 3.03 -21.66
C SER A 150 -4.12 4.27 -20.89
N THR A 151 -4.17 4.23 -19.55
CA THR A 151 -3.73 5.37 -18.72
C THR A 151 -2.24 5.63 -18.92
N PRO A 152 -1.82 6.88 -19.15
CA PRO A 152 -0.39 7.22 -19.20
C PRO A 152 0.31 6.80 -17.92
N HIS A 153 1.43 6.06 -18.06
CA HIS A 153 2.17 5.53 -16.92
C HIS A 153 3.15 6.55 -16.32
N ASP A 154 3.58 7.51 -17.12
CA ASP A 154 4.64 8.46 -16.78
C ASP A 154 4.13 9.73 -16.08
N VAL A 155 2.80 9.85 -15.90
CA VAL A 155 2.16 11.03 -15.30
C VAL A 155 1.44 10.62 -14.01
N PRO A 156 1.74 11.24 -12.86
CA PRO A 156 0.97 11.04 -11.63
C PRO A 156 -0.52 11.35 -11.85
N THR A 157 -1.40 10.59 -11.20
CA THR A 157 -2.86 10.70 -11.41
C THR A 157 -3.42 12.11 -11.20
N HIS A 158 -2.82 12.89 -10.28
CA HIS A 158 -3.24 14.27 -10.00
C HIS A 158 -2.78 15.29 -11.05
N MET A 159 -1.83 14.90 -11.91
CA MET A 159 -1.34 15.72 -13.05
C MET A 159 -2.01 15.35 -14.37
N LEU A 160 -2.88 14.35 -14.39
CA LEU A 160 -3.64 13.98 -15.60
C LEU A 160 -4.73 15.01 -15.85
N GLU A 161 -4.79 15.52 -17.09
CA GLU A 161 -5.97 16.23 -17.56
C GLU A 161 -7.17 15.26 -17.56
N ASN A 162 -8.23 15.57 -16.83
CA ASN A 162 -9.44 14.76 -16.70
C ASN A 162 -9.16 13.30 -16.25
N PRO A 163 -8.63 13.07 -15.06
CA PRO A 163 -8.29 11.72 -14.57
C PRO A 163 -9.48 10.76 -14.55
N GLU A 164 -10.72 11.26 -14.49
CA GLU A 164 -11.94 10.46 -14.49
C GLU A 164 -12.16 9.65 -15.78
N GLN A 165 -11.69 10.12 -16.92
CA GLN A 165 -11.81 9.39 -18.19
C GLN A 165 -11.00 8.09 -18.22
N TYR A 166 -9.98 8.00 -17.38
CA TYR A 166 -9.12 6.83 -17.25
C TYR A 166 -9.60 5.85 -16.19
N ILE A 167 -10.61 6.21 -15.39
CA ILE A 167 -11.17 5.31 -14.38
C ILE A 167 -12.14 4.33 -15.08
N THR A 168 -11.98 3.02 -14.82
CA THR A 168 -12.89 2.01 -15.36
C THR A 168 -14.25 2.06 -14.64
N LYS A 169 -15.30 1.45 -15.20
CA LYS A 169 -16.63 1.40 -14.54
C LYS A 169 -16.55 0.67 -13.20
N VAL A 170 -15.90 -0.49 -13.20
CA VAL A 170 -15.62 -1.25 -11.96
C VAL A 170 -14.73 -0.44 -11.04
N GLY A 171 -13.69 0.22 -11.57
CA GLY A 171 -12.78 1.07 -10.81
C GLY A 171 -13.47 2.21 -10.07
N LYS A 172 -14.49 2.84 -10.68
CA LYS A 172 -15.31 3.88 -10.03
C LYS A 172 -16.05 3.33 -8.80
N PHE A 173 -16.65 2.15 -8.93
CA PHE A 173 -17.30 1.48 -7.81
C PHE A 173 -16.30 1.10 -6.70
N LEU A 174 -15.15 0.52 -7.08
CA LEU A 174 -14.12 0.12 -6.12
C LEU A 174 -13.61 1.31 -5.29
N ARG A 175 -13.31 2.44 -5.96
CA ARG A 175 -12.84 3.67 -5.29
C ARG A 175 -13.90 4.26 -4.37
N ALA A 176 -15.16 4.32 -4.81
CA ALA A 176 -16.25 4.86 -3.99
C ALA A 176 -16.44 4.10 -2.67
N HIS A 177 -16.10 2.80 -2.64
CA HIS A 177 -16.25 1.94 -1.46
C HIS A 177 -14.89 1.55 -0.83
N SER A 178 -13.78 2.13 -1.29
CA SER A 178 -12.41 1.80 -0.86
C SER A 178 -12.05 0.31 -0.99
N LEU A 179 -12.75 -0.42 -1.87
CA LEU A 179 -12.50 -1.84 -2.12
C LEU A 179 -11.21 -2.05 -2.93
N ASP A 180 -10.74 -1.04 -3.64
CA ASP A 180 -9.46 -1.06 -4.34
C ASP A 180 -8.26 -1.21 -3.38
N GLU A 181 -8.41 -0.86 -2.11
CA GLU A 181 -7.37 -0.96 -1.09
C GLU A 181 -7.32 -2.33 -0.38
N LEU A 182 -8.29 -3.24 -0.62
CA LEU A 182 -8.32 -4.57 0.02
C LEU A 182 -7.03 -5.38 -0.16
N PRO A 183 -6.30 -5.36 -1.30
CA PRO A 183 -5.03 -6.08 -1.42
C PRO A 183 -3.96 -5.66 -0.42
N GLN A 184 -4.07 -4.50 0.23
CA GLN A 184 -3.16 -4.08 1.29
C GLN A 184 -3.23 -4.99 2.54
N ILE A 185 -4.30 -5.79 2.69
CA ILE A 185 -4.36 -6.84 3.73
C ILE A 185 -3.20 -7.84 3.57
N TRP A 186 -2.77 -8.10 2.33
CA TRP A 186 -1.55 -8.87 2.07
C TRP A 186 -0.30 -8.15 2.56
N ASP A 187 -0.20 -6.82 2.35
CA ASP A 187 0.94 -6.03 2.81
C ASP A 187 1.05 -6.02 4.33
N ILE A 188 -0.10 -6.08 5.04
CA ILE A 188 -0.15 -6.27 6.49
C ILE A 188 0.35 -7.66 6.87
N PHE A 189 -0.12 -8.70 6.17
CA PHE A 189 0.25 -10.09 6.45
C PHE A 189 1.76 -10.32 6.31
N VAL A 190 2.37 -9.82 5.24
CA VAL A 190 3.83 -9.94 5.02
C VAL A 190 4.67 -8.99 5.88
N GLY A 191 4.04 -7.98 6.51
CA GLY A 191 4.69 -7.12 7.50
C GLY A 191 5.20 -5.78 6.99
N ASN A 192 4.86 -5.40 5.77
CA ASN A 192 5.15 -4.07 5.22
C ASN A 192 4.23 -2.99 5.80
N MET A 193 3.03 -3.39 6.21
CA MET A 193 2.01 -2.52 6.80
C MET A 193 1.47 -3.09 8.12
N SER A 194 0.64 -2.29 8.77
CA SER A 194 -0.16 -2.63 9.94
C SER A 194 -1.63 -2.33 9.69
N VAL A 195 -2.54 -2.89 10.49
CA VAL A 195 -3.96 -2.50 10.46
C VAL A 195 -4.11 -1.01 10.81
N ILE A 196 -3.45 -0.58 11.88
CA ILE A 196 -3.50 0.81 12.36
C ILE A 196 -2.11 1.44 12.25
N GLY A 197 -2.02 2.59 11.59
CA GLY A 197 -0.79 3.35 11.45
C GLY A 197 -0.97 4.59 10.57
N PRO A 198 0.06 5.40 10.39
CA PRO A 198 0.00 6.54 9.47
C PRO A 198 -0.21 6.04 8.02
N ARG A 199 -1.00 6.79 7.22
CA ARG A 199 -1.23 6.44 5.81
C ARG A 199 0.11 6.38 5.06
N PRO A 200 0.37 5.34 4.23
CA PRO A 200 1.63 5.26 3.48
C PRO A 200 1.75 6.41 2.49
N GLY A 201 2.77 7.26 2.66
CA GLY A 201 3.09 8.37 1.77
C GLY A 201 3.66 7.89 0.43
N LEU A 202 3.60 8.74 -0.61
CA LEU A 202 4.36 8.52 -1.82
C LEU A 202 5.86 8.64 -1.51
N TRP A 203 6.66 7.94 -2.28
CA TRP A 203 8.11 7.94 -2.09
C TRP A 203 8.77 9.31 -2.33
N ASN A 204 8.10 10.21 -3.04
CA ASN A 204 8.56 11.55 -3.42
C ASN A 204 7.70 12.67 -2.81
N GLN A 205 7.05 12.42 -1.68
CA GLN A 205 6.37 13.44 -0.86
C GLN A 205 7.33 13.92 0.23
N ASP A 206 8.21 14.84 -0.14
CA ASP A 206 9.34 15.24 0.70
C ASP A 206 8.92 16.10 1.89
N VAL A 207 7.99 17.05 1.68
CA VAL A 207 7.44 17.89 2.75
C VAL A 207 6.68 17.04 3.76
N LEU A 208 5.79 16.16 3.29
CA LEU A 208 5.06 15.25 4.17
C LEU A 208 6.00 14.35 4.97
N THR A 209 7.08 13.88 4.34
CA THR A 209 8.07 13.03 5.00
C THR A 209 8.81 13.80 6.11
N ALA A 210 9.25 15.03 5.85
CA ALA A 210 9.91 15.87 6.84
C ALA A 210 8.97 16.23 8.00
N GLU A 211 7.70 16.59 7.71
CA GLU A 211 6.72 16.87 8.76
C GLU A 211 6.46 15.67 9.66
N ARG A 212 6.32 14.48 9.09
CA ARG A 212 6.12 13.24 9.85
C ARG A 212 7.31 12.87 10.73
N ASP A 213 8.53 13.21 10.31
CA ASP A 213 9.74 12.96 11.10
C ASP A 213 9.79 13.78 12.40
N LYS A 214 9.16 14.97 12.43
CA LYS A 214 9.04 15.76 13.66
C LYS A 214 8.29 15.01 14.77
N TYR A 215 7.39 14.09 14.39
CA TYR A 215 6.53 13.31 15.30
C TYR A 215 6.89 11.83 15.33
N ASN A 216 8.01 11.41 14.78
CA ASN A 216 8.42 10.01 14.64
C ASN A 216 7.41 9.12 13.87
N ALA A 217 6.53 9.73 13.07
CA ALA A 217 5.48 8.99 12.37
C ALA A 217 6.00 8.15 11.19
N ASN A 218 7.21 8.40 10.71
CA ASN A 218 7.87 7.56 9.71
C ASN A 218 8.60 6.35 10.32
N ASP A 219 8.79 6.33 11.63
CA ASP A 219 9.53 5.27 12.31
C ASP A 219 8.69 4.02 12.58
N VAL A 220 7.37 4.13 12.39
CA VAL A 220 6.40 3.04 12.58
C VAL A 220 5.85 2.54 11.25
N LYS A 221 5.29 1.33 11.25
CA LYS A 221 4.64 0.76 10.06
C LYS A 221 3.45 1.60 9.62
N PRO A 222 3.34 1.90 8.31
CA PRO A 222 2.16 2.55 7.78
C PRO A 222 0.92 1.65 7.97
N GLY A 223 -0.26 2.28 8.11
CA GLY A 223 -1.52 1.61 8.37
C GLY A 223 -2.48 1.59 7.19
N LEU A 224 -3.33 0.57 7.16
CA LEU A 224 -4.50 0.52 6.30
C LEU A 224 -5.53 1.57 6.77
N THR A 225 -5.65 1.75 8.07
CA THR A 225 -6.42 2.83 8.69
C THR A 225 -5.56 3.58 9.70
N GLY A 226 -5.92 4.83 9.99
CA GLY A 226 -5.22 5.67 10.94
C GLY A 226 -5.93 7.00 11.15
N TRP A 227 -5.34 7.85 11.98
CA TRP A 227 -5.95 9.10 12.39
C TRP A 227 -6.40 9.99 11.22
N ALA A 228 -5.55 10.14 10.20
CA ALA A 228 -5.88 10.94 9.03
C ALA A 228 -7.08 10.37 8.24
N GLN A 229 -7.16 9.03 8.08
CA GLN A 229 -8.23 8.39 7.33
C GLN A 229 -9.60 8.53 7.99
N ILE A 230 -9.65 8.63 9.33
CA ILE A 230 -10.93 8.81 10.06
C ILE A 230 -11.30 10.27 10.29
N ASN A 231 -10.38 11.22 10.03
CA ASN A 231 -10.58 12.66 10.26
C ASN A 231 -10.52 13.51 8.98
N GLY A 232 -10.82 12.95 7.81
CA GLY A 232 -10.94 13.73 6.55
C GLY A 232 -10.02 13.29 5.43
N ARG A 233 -9.18 12.25 5.64
CA ARG A 233 -8.34 11.66 4.57
C ARG A 233 -7.46 12.69 3.85
N ASP A 234 -7.80 12.88 2.56
CA ASP A 234 -7.03 13.70 1.62
C ASP A 234 -7.41 15.20 1.69
N GLU A 235 -8.41 15.55 2.54
CA GLU A 235 -8.83 16.95 2.79
C GLU A 235 -7.97 17.64 3.85
N LEU A 236 -7.13 16.88 4.56
CA LEU A 236 -6.23 17.43 5.58
C LEU A 236 -5.03 18.11 4.92
N SER A 237 -4.91 19.42 5.10
CA SER A 237 -3.72 20.17 4.70
C SER A 237 -2.53 19.85 5.61
N ILE A 238 -1.35 19.79 5.04
CA ILE A 238 -0.07 19.79 5.80
C ILE A 238 0.08 21.22 6.34
N LYS A 239 -0.01 21.38 7.66
CA LYS A 239 0.20 22.67 8.34
C LYS A 239 1.56 22.69 8.99
#